data_d526a02e8e16eecd70cbe581337e157e
#
_entry.id   d526a02e8e16eecd70cbe581337e157e
#
_cell.length_a   1.000
_cell.length_b   1.000
_cell.length_c   1.000
_cell.angle_alpha   90.00
_cell.angle_beta   90.00
_cell.angle_gamma   90.00
#
_symmetry.space_group_name_H-M   'P 1'
#
loop_
_entity.id
_entity.type
_entity.pdbx_description
1 polymer ?
#
loop_
_entity_poly.entity_id
_entity_poly.type
_entity_poly.pdbx_seq_one_letter_code
_entity_poly.pdbx_strand_id
1 'polypeptide(L)'
;MRLGLSLILAVSSVALGSTGCARAPSPLAPHWAGSIGLPHRGVLTKASELRAEGAGYRLLSPSNERHFGTPRFVAAVERAAAEVNRQRPGSTLTIGDLSAKHGGKIPSHASHRSGRDADLLLYMTTLEGAPVTSSGFVHVGTDGLAFDEAEKRFLRFDVEREWLLVKALVEDPEARVQ
;
A
#
# COMPACT_ATOMS: atom_id res chain seq x y z
N MET A 1 42.28 68.04 33.19
CA MET A 1 42.04 66.68 33.59
C MET A 1 40.54 66.46 33.69
N ARG A 2 39.96 65.80 32.69
CA ARG A 2 38.54 65.40 32.75
C ARG A 2 38.46 63.87 32.44
N LEU A 3 38.14 63.09 33.47
CA LEU A 3 37.90 61.69 33.36
C LEU A 3 36.50 61.50 32.73
N GLY A 4 36.45 60.85 31.58
CA GLY A 4 35.25 60.40 30.97
C GLY A 4 34.94 58.99 31.45
N LEU A 5 33.81 58.83 32.15
CA LEU A 5 33.26 57.52 32.60
C LEU A 5 32.40 56.94 31.49
N SER A 6 32.91 55.93 30.79
CA SER A 6 32.15 55.19 29.77
C SER A 6 31.36 54.10 30.46
N LEU A 7 30.02 54.24 30.46
CA LEU A 7 29.07 53.24 30.95
C LEU A 7 28.84 52.24 29.84
N ILE A 8 29.33 51.01 30.02
CA ILE A 8 29.05 49.89 29.10
C ILE A 8 27.75 49.24 29.57
N LEU A 9 26.70 49.40 28.77
CA LEU A 9 25.42 48.72 28.99
C LEU A 9 25.49 47.33 28.36
N ALA A 10 25.64 46.30 29.16
CA ALA A 10 25.57 44.92 28.69
C ALA A 10 24.09 44.51 28.56
N VAL A 11 23.61 44.41 27.34
CA VAL A 11 22.28 43.87 27.04
C VAL A 11 22.37 42.33 27.03
N SER A 12 21.95 41.71 28.10
CA SER A 12 21.80 40.25 28.16
C SER A 12 20.56 39.81 27.37
N SER A 13 20.79 39.30 26.17
CA SER A 13 19.72 38.65 25.38
C SER A 13 19.36 37.29 25.99
N VAL A 14 18.26 37.23 26.72
CA VAL A 14 17.68 35.97 27.16
C VAL A 14 17.02 35.32 25.93
N ALA A 15 17.69 34.33 25.36
CA ALA A 15 17.11 33.48 24.36
C ALA A 15 16.05 32.61 25.06
N LEU A 16 14.78 33.01 24.91
CA LEU A 16 13.63 32.13 25.21
C LEU A 16 13.65 30.98 24.24
N GLY A 17 14.34 29.90 24.60
CA GLY A 17 14.20 28.60 23.92
C GLY A 17 12.78 28.12 24.09
N SER A 18 11.97 28.27 23.05
CA SER A 18 10.68 27.60 22.96
C SER A 18 10.96 26.09 22.83
N THR A 19 11.07 25.39 23.96
CA THR A 19 10.94 23.94 24.00
C THR A 19 9.50 23.64 23.64
N GLY A 20 9.23 23.56 22.33
CA GLY A 20 8.01 22.99 21.83
C GLY A 20 7.97 21.53 22.28
N CYS A 21 7.33 21.25 23.40
CA CYS A 21 6.98 19.90 23.80
C CYS A 21 6.19 19.32 22.63
N ALA A 22 6.81 18.46 21.82
CA ALA A 22 6.12 17.62 20.88
C ALA A 22 5.15 16.78 21.71
N ARG A 23 3.90 17.25 21.80
CA ARG A 23 2.84 16.53 22.51
C ARG A 23 2.74 15.16 21.83
N ALA A 24 2.94 14.09 22.59
CA ALA A 24 2.67 12.75 22.10
C ALA A 24 1.29 12.75 21.43
N PRO A 25 1.14 12.19 20.22
CA PRO A 25 -0.15 12.17 19.55
C PRO A 25 -1.16 11.51 20.50
N SER A 26 -2.25 12.22 20.78
CA SER A 26 -3.33 11.67 21.58
C SER A 26 -3.83 10.39 20.88
N PRO A 27 -4.15 9.32 21.62
CA PRO A 27 -4.80 8.17 21.04
C PRO A 27 -6.02 8.64 20.25
N LEU A 28 -6.19 8.12 19.04
CA LEU A 28 -7.37 8.44 18.24
C LEU A 28 -8.62 8.05 19.02
N ALA A 29 -9.61 8.94 19.04
CA ALA A 29 -10.86 8.64 19.69
C ALA A 29 -11.49 7.38 19.10
N PRO A 30 -12.18 6.52 19.90
CA PRO A 30 -12.69 5.24 19.43
C PRO A 30 -13.61 5.30 18.21
N HIS A 31 -14.25 6.44 17.97
CA HIS A 31 -15.10 6.65 16.78
C HIS A 31 -14.30 6.90 15.48
N TRP A 32 -13.02 7.21 15.56
CA TRP A 32 -12.13 7.32 14.43
C TRP A 32 -11.65 5.93 13.99
N ALA A 33 -12.56 5.15 13.41
CA ALA A 33 -12.24 3.82 12.93
C ALA A 33 -11.97 3.83 11.42
N GLY A 34 -10.97 3.08 11.00
CA GLY A 34 -10.65 2.88 9.60
C GLY A 34 -9.46 3.68 9.10
N SER A 35 -9.55 4.18 7.89
CA SER A 35 -8.51 4.94 7.22
C SER A 35 -8.64 6.42 7.50
N ILE A 36 -7.57 7.05 8.00
CA ILE A 36 -7.54 8.47 8.33
C ILE A 36 -6.38 9.11 7.58
N GLY A 37 -6.66 10.22 6.89
CA GLY A 37 -5.70 10.95 6.08
C GLY A 37 -5.61 10.45 4.64
N LEU A 38 -4.48 10.67 4.00
CA LEU A 38 -4.23 10.35 2.59
C LEU A 38 -3.37 9.09 2.46
N PRO A 39 -3.38 8.38 1.31
CA PRO A 39 -2.55 7.19 1.09
C PRO A 39 -1.07 7.40 1.41
N HIS A 40 -0.53 8.58 1.13
CA HIS A 40 0.85 8.95 1.38
C HIS A 40 1.09 9.66 2.74
N ARG A 41 0.02 9.97 3.49
CA ARG A 41 0.07 10.66 4.78
C ARG A 41 -1.15 10.28 5.63
N GLY A 42 -1.18 9.05 6.09
CA GLY A 42 -2.32 8.54 6.82
C GLY A 42 -1.95 7.54 7.91
N VAL A 43 -2.96 7.12 8.62
CA VAL A 43 -2.93 6.06 9.62
C VAL A 43 -4.11 5.12 9.40
N LEU A 44 -3.96 3.90 9.88
CA LEU A 44 -4.98 2.86 9.80
C LEU A 44 -5.37 2.42 11.21
N THR A 45 -6.67 2.39 11.50
CA THR A 45 -7.22 1.86 12.74
C THR A 45 -8.23 0.77 12.43
N LYS A 46 -8.41 -0.20 13.32
CA LYS A 46 -9.26 -1.37 13.09
C LYS A 46 -8.94 -2.07 11.75
N ALA A 47 -7.65 -2.30 11.51
CA ALA A 47 -7.16 -2.98 10.32
C ALA A 47 -7.70 -4.41 10.24
N SER A 48 -7.99 -4.86 9.02
CA SER A 48 -8.11 -6.27 8.68
C SER A 48 -6.83 -6.75 8.03
N GLU A 49 -6.46 -7.96 8.36
CA GLU A 49 -5.33 -8.66 7.74
C GLU A 49 -5.81 -9.40 6.50
N LEU A 50 -5.11 -9.22 5.37
CA LEU A 50 -5.24 -10.08 4.22
C LEU A 50 -4.41 -11.34 4.48
N ARG A 51 -5.03 -12.52 4.40
CA ARG A 51 -4.34 -13.79 4.64
C ARG A 51 -3.30 -14.06 3.58
N ALA A 52 -2.32 -14.93 3.90
CA ALA A 52 -1.25 -15.28 2.97
C ALA A 52 -1.78 -15.83 1.63
N GLU A 53 -2.90 -16.52 1.65
CA GLU A 53 -3.59 -17.07 0.48
C GLU A 53 -5.10 -17.16 0.71
N GLY A 54 -5.86 -17.20 -0.37
CA GLY A 54 -7.30 -17.33 -0.37
C GLY A 54 -7.84 -17.75 -1.72
N ALA A 55 -9.16 -17.63 -1.91
CA ALA A 55 -9.82 -17.99 -3.15
C ALA A 55 -9.33 -17.11 -4.31
N GLY A 56 -8.43 -17.63 -5.13
CA GLY A 56 -7.91 -16.94 -6.31
C GLY A 56 -6.82 -15.90 -6.05
N TYR A 57 -6.20 -15.87 -4.87
CA TYR A 57 -5.07 -14.99 -4.60
C TYR A 57 -4.02 -15.62 -3.67
N ARG A 58 -2.84 -15.01 -3.69
CA ARG A 58 -1.75 -15.25 -2.74
C ARG A 58 -0.96 -13.95 -2.49
N LEU A 59 -0.32 -13.84 -1.34
CA LEU A 59 0.66 -12.77 -1.09
C LEU A 59 2.00 -13.09 -1.76
N LEU A 60 2.65 -12.06 -2.30
CA LEU A 60 4.01 -12.16 -2.83
C LEU A 60 5.03 -12.40 -1.70
N SER A 61 4.85 -11.73 -0.57
CA SER A 61 5.76 -11.76 0.57
C SER A 61 4.98 -11.96 1.89
N PRO A 62 4.49 -13.17 2.16
CA PRO A 62 3.63 -13.41 3.32
C PRO A 62 4.33 -13.24 4.68
N SER A 63 5.65 -13.21 4.70
CA SER A 63 6.44 -13.00 5.92
C SER A 63 6.62 -11.54 6.32
N ASN A 64 6.26 -10.59 5.45
CA ASN A 64 6.31 -9.19 5.81
C ASN A 64 5.02 -8.77 6.55
N GLU A 65 5.07 -7.68 7.32
CA GLU A 65 3.92 -7.18 8.08
C GLU A 65 3.14 -6.09 7.33
N ARG A 66 3.06 -6.19 5.98
CA ARG A 66 2.49 -5.15 5.10
C ARG A 66 1.25 -5.64 4.35
N HIS A 67 0.41 -6.44 5.01
CA HIS A 67 -0.79 -7.02 4.43
C HIS A 67 -2.06 -6.63 5.16
N PHE A 68 -2.08 -5.39 5.70
CA PHE A 68 -3.23 -4.85 6.40
C PHE A 68 -3.92 -3.75 5.59
N GLY A 69 -5.25 -3.74 5.66
CA GLY A 69 -6.08 -2.72 5.03
C GLY A 69 -7.33 -2.42 5.84
N THR A 70 -8.17 -1.51 5.37
CA THR A 70 -9.51 -1.39 5.94
C THR A 70 -10.29 -2.68 5.69
N PRO A 71 -11.19 -3.11 6.60
CA PRO A 71 -11.97 -4.33 6.40
C PRO A 71 -12.69 -4.39 5.05
N ARG A 72 -13.26 -3.27 4.64
CA ARG A 72 -13.95 -3.14 3.35
C ARG A 72 -13.02 -3.34 2.17
N PHE A 73 -11.83 -2.74 2.21
CA PHE A 73 -10.85 -2.85 1.14
C PHE A 73 -10.30 -4.27 1.01
N VAL A 74 -9.91 -4.89 2.13
CA VAL A 74 -9.43 -6.28 2.15
C VAL A 74 -10.50 -7.22 1.57
N ALA A 75 -11.73 -7.12 2.05
CA ALA A 75 -12.84 -7.95 1.56
C ALA A 75 -13.13 -7.73 0.07
N ALA A 76 -12.98 -6.50 -0.45
CA ALA A 76 -13.17 -6.23 -1.87
C ALA A 76 -12.09 -6.88 -2.73
N VAL A 77 -10.83 -6.82 -2.31
CA VAL A 77 -9.72 -7.49 -3.01
C VAL A 77 -9.93 -9.02 -3.02
N GLU A 78 -10.33 -9.60 -1.88
CA GLU A 78 -10.64 -11.03 -1.78
C GLU A 78 -11.79 -11.43 -2.71
N ARG A 79 -12.89 -10.67 -2.73
CA ARG A 79 -14.04 -10.94 -3.62
C ARG A 79 -13.66 -10.81 -5.10
N ALA A 80 -12.90 -9.78 -5.45
CA ALA A 80 -12.49 -9.57 -6.84
C ALA A 80 -11.60 -10.72 -7.35
N ALA A 81 -10.61 -11.14 -6.56
CA ALA A 81 -9.74 -12.27 -6.91
C ALA A 81 -10.53 -13.58 -7.03
N ALA A 82 -11.44 -13.82 -6.08
CA ALA A 82 -12.34 -15.00 -6.12
C ALA A 82 -13.23 -15.01 -7.35
N GLU A 83 -13.75 -13.85 -7.75
CA GLU A 83 -14.59 -13.70 -8.94
C GLU A 83 -13.83 -14.00 -10.24
N VAL A 84 -12.59 -13.47 -10.36
CA VAL A 84 -11.74 -13.80 -11.50
C VAL A 84 -11.44 -15.29 -11.57
N ASN A 85 -11.10 -15.92 -10.44
CA ASN A 85 -10.85 -17.36 -10.40
C ASN A 85 -12.11 -18.19 -10.70
N ARG A 86 -13.28 -17.71 -10.31
CA ARG A 86 -14.56 -18.37 -10.63
C ARG A 86 -14.86 -18.33 -12.12
N GLN A 87 -14.63 -17.19 -12.79
CA GLN A 87 -14.87 -17.02 -14.22
C GLN A 87 -13.77 -17.67 -15.09
N ARG A 88 -12.55 -17.68 -14.59
CA ARG A 88 -11.35 -18.23 -15.25
C ARG A 88 -10.60 -19.14 -14.27
N PRO A 89 -11.00 -20.41 -14.12
CA PRO A 89 -10.35 -21.33 -13.20
C PRO A 89 -8.82 -21.43 -13.39
N GLY A 90 -8.09 -21.52 -12.29
CA GLY A 90 -6.62 -21.49 -12.27
C GLY A 90 -6.02 -20.10 -12.21
N SER A 91 -6.84 -19.04 -12.16
CA SER A 91 -6.35 -17.67 -11.96
C SER A 91 -5.93 -17.46 -10.52
N THR A 92 -4.71 -16.95 -10.33
CA THR A 92 -4.20 -16.57 -9.01
C THR A 92 -3.65 -15.15 -9.08
N LEU A 93 -4.31 -14.22 -8.41
CA LEU A 93 -3.82 -12.86 -8.21
C LEU A 93 -2.66 -12.88 -7.21
N THR A 94 -1.49 -12.43 -7.61
CA THR A 94 -0.40 -12.19 -6.67
C THR A 94 -0.51 -10.77 -6.13
N ILE A 95 -0.56 -10.63 -4.81
CA ILE A 95 -0.74 -9.36 -4.13
C ILE A 95 0.57 -9.00 -3.43
N GLY A 96 1.10 -7.83 -3.72
CA GLY A 96 2.26 -7.24 -3.07
C GLY A 96 1.93 -6.63 -1.71
N ASP A 97 2.45 -5.42 -1.50
CA ASP A 97 2.25 -4.74 -0.21
C ASP A 97 0.89 -4.01 -0.16
N LEU A 98 0.25 -4.05 1.00
CA LEU A 98 -0.81 -3.17 1.42
C LEU A 98 -0.23 -2.15 2.43
N SER A 99 -0.79 -2.06 3.62
CA SER A 99 -0.29 -1.20 4.69
C SER A 99 0.24 -2.02 5.86
N ALA A 100 1.05 -1.39 6.70
CA ALA A 100 1.30 -1.91 8.04
C ALA A 100 0.02 -1.87 8.89
N LYS A 101 -0.05 -2.68 9.94
CA LYS A 101 -1.23 -2.84 10.81
C LYS A 101 -1.82 -1.53 11.34
N HIS A 102 -0.97 -0.54 11.59
CA HIS A 102 -1.39 0.78 12.08
C HIS A 102 -1.25 1.88 11.03
N GLY A 103 -0.98 1.50 9.78
CA GLY A 103 -0.63 2.46 8.73
C GLY A 103 0.71 3.15 8.99
N GLY A 104 0.82 4.40 8.52
CA GLY A 104 2.05 5.17 8.68
C GLY A 104 3.13 4.81 7.65
N LYS A 105 4.34 5.35 7.84
CA LYS A 105 5.42 5.22 6.85
C LYS A 105 5.95 3.78 6.76
N ILE A 106 6.00 3.27 5.53
CA ILE A 106 6.66 2.01 5.19
C ILE A 106 7.94 2.35 4.41
N PRO A 107 9.10 1.75 4.74
CA PRO A 107 10.32 1.92 3.97
C PRO A 107 10.09 1.61 2.48
N SER A 108 10.69 2.39 1.61
CA SER A 108 10.64 2.26 0.15
C SER A 108 9.29 2.51 -0.52
N HIS A 109 8.24 2.92 0.23
CA HIS A 109 6.93 3.24 -0.30
C HIS A 109 6.55 4.70 -0.10
N ALA A 110 6.03 5.33 -1.16
CA ALA A 110 5.49 6.69 -1.09
C ALA A 110 4.06 6.70 -0.51
N SER A 111 3.30 5.63 -0.69
CA SER A 111 1.93 5.43 -0.23
C SER A 111 1.81 4.28 0.79
N HIS A 112 0.74 3.52 0.79
CA HIS A 112 0.47 2.38 1.69
C HIS A 112 0.41 2.75 3.17
N ARG A 113 -0.05 3.98 3.48
CA ARG A 113 -0.05 4.48 4.87
C ARG A 113 -1.41 4.51 5.53
N SER A 114 -2.47 4.20 4.79
CA SER A 114 -3.84 4.36 5.28
C SER A 114 -4.74 3.15 5.03
N GLY A 115 -4.20 2.05 4.50
CA GLY A 115 -4.93 0.80 4.26
C GLY A 115 -5.99 0.87 3.17
N ARG A 116 -5.79 1.69 2.15
CA ARG A 116 -6.73 1.88 1.03
C ARG A 116 -6.11 1.62 -0.34
N ASP A 117 -4.88 1.21 -0.37
CA ASP A 117 -4.10 0.93 -1.57
C ASP A 117 -3.34 -0.39 -1.41
N ALA A 118 -3.14 -1.08 -2.52
CA ALA A 118 -2.39 -2.32 -2.60
C ALA A 118 -1.64 -2.39 -3.92
N ASP A 119 -0.49 -3.02 -3.89
CA ASP A 119 0.25 -3.41 -5.08
C ASP A 119 -0.30 -4.74 -5.59
N LEU A 120 -0.84 -4.75 -6.79
CA LEU A 120 -1.36 -5.95 -7.45
C LEU A 120 -0.45 -6.29 -8.62
N LEU A 121 0.01 -7.53 -8.69
CA LEU A 121 0.76 -8.01 -9.84
C LEU A 121 -0.22 -8.36 -10.95
N LEU A 122 0.19 -8.07 -12.18
CA LEU A 122 -0.63 -8.33 -13.36
C LEU A 122 -0.87 -9.84 -13.56
N TYR A 123 -2.05 -10.21 -14.04
CA TYR A 123 -2.27 -11.56 -14.52
C TYR A 123 -1.45 -11.85 -15.77
N MET A 124 -0.79 -12.98 -15.76
CA MET A 124 0.10 -13.40 -16.82
C MET A 124 -0.27 -14.81 -17.32
N THR A 125 0.13 -15.09 -18.57
CA THR A 125 0.11 -16.44 -19.13
C THR A 125 1.50 -16.83 -19.60
N THR A 126 1.73 -18.11 -19.81
CA THR A 126 2.83 -18.59 -20.67
C THR A 126 2.58 -18.11 -22.10
N LEU A 127 3.56 -18.27 -22.99
CA LEU A 127 3.40 -17.93 -24.41
C LEU A 127 2.32 -18.80 -25.08
N GLU A 128 2.06 -19.99 -24.55
CA GLU A 128 1.03 -20.95 -25.03
C GLU A 128 -0.36 -20.64 -24.45
N GLY A 129 -0.49 -19.61 -23.56
CA GLY A 129 -1.77 -19.17 -23.02
C GLY A 129 -2.19 -19.81 -21.70
N ALA A 130 -1.34 -20.66 -21.09
CA ALA A 130 -1.64 -21.21 -19.78
C ALA A 130 -1.49 -20.15 -18.67
N PRO A 131 -2.42 -20.05 -17.69
CA PRO A 131 -2.30 -19.09 -16.59
C PRO A 131 -1.07 -19.38 -15.74
N VAL A 132 -0.34 -18.33 -15.40
CA VAL A 132 0.87 -18.42 -14.57
C VAL A 132 1.05 -17.14 -13.76
N THR A 133 1.67 -17.24 -12.59
CA THR A 133 2.09 -16.07 -11.80
C THR A 133 3.55 -15.74 -12.10
N SER A 134 3.88 -14.46 -12.19
CA SER A 134 5.27 -14.00 -12.19
C SER A 134 5.92 -14.20 -10.81
N SER A 135 7.24 -14.30 -10.79
CA SER A 135 8.03 -14.41 -9.55
C SER A 135 8.05 -13.11 -8.73
N GLY A 136 7.71 -11.98 -9.36
CA GLY A 136 7.67 -10.65 -8.78
C GLY A 136 7.08 -9.64 -9.77
N PHE A 137 7.30 -8.36 -9.51
CA PHE A 137 6.92 -7.30 -10.45
C PHE A 137 7.73 -7.42 -11.73
N VAL A 138 7.04 -7.48 -12.86
CA VAL A 138 7.65 -7.56 -14.19
C VAL A 138 7.25 -6.34 -15.02
N HIS A 139 8.15 -5.90 -15.91
CA HIS A 139 7.85 -4.86 -16.87
C HIS A 139 7.21 -5.48 -18.12
N VAL A 140 6.02 -5.01 -18.49
CA VAL A 140 5.32 -5.44 -19.69
C VAL A 140 5.65 -4.46 -20.81
N GLY A 141 6.19 -4.97 -21.91
CA GLY A 141 6.47 -4.20 -23.11
C GLY A 141 5.20 -3.82 -23.88
N THR A 142 5.36 -2.98 -24.90
CA THR A 142 4.26 -2.53 -25.77
C THR A 142 3.65 -3.66 -26.60
N ASP A 143 4.36 -4.76 -26.73
CA ASP A 143 3.93 -6.01 -27.38
C ASP A 143 3.16 -6.96 -26.44
N GLY A 144 2.97 -6.56 -25.18
CA GLY A 144 2.31 -7.35 -24.16
C GLY A 144 3.17 -8.46 -23.56
N LEU A 145 4.48 -8.49 -23.86
CA LEU A 145 5.40 -9.47 -23.31
C LEU A 145 6.16 -8.91 -22.10
N ALA A 146 6.49 -9.80 -21.17
CA ALA A 146 7.35 -9.52 -20.04
C ALA A 146 8.40 -10.61 -19.88
N PHE A 147 9.56 -10.29 -19.33
CA PHE A 147 10.57 -11.27 -18.98
C PHE A 147 10.64 -11.41 -17.45
N ASP A 148 10.40 -12.62 -16.98
CA ASP A 148 10.53 -12.99 -15.56
C ASP A 148 11.99 -13.39 -15.29
N GLU A 149 12.75 -12.46 -14.72
CA GLU A 149 14.19 -12.61 -14.52
C GLU A 149 14.55 -13.78 -13.59
N ALA A 150 13.75 -14.06 -12.59
CA ALA A 150 14.04 -15.11 -11.63
C ALA A 150 13.82 -16.51 -12.25
N GLU A 151 12.76 -16.65 -13.04
CA GLU A 151 12.39 -17.90 -13.70
C GLU A 151 12.99 -18.03 -15.11
N LYS A 152 13.70 -16.98 -15.59
CA LYS A 152 14.33 -16.95 -16.93
C LYS A 152 13.36 -17.31 -18.06
N ARG A 153 12.14 -16.79 -18.01
CA ARG A 153 11.09 -17.08 -19.00
C ARG A 153 10.35 -15.85 -19.47
N PHE A 154 9.83 -15.90 -20.68
CA PHE A 154 8.88 -14.91 -21.18
C PHE A 154 7.47 -15.23 -20.74
N LEU A 155 6.72 -14.19 -20.41
CA LEU A 155 5.32 -14.21 -20.04
C LEU A 155 4.56 -13.28 -20.97
N ARG A 156 3.24 -13.51 -21.10
CA ARG A 156 2.32 -12.65 -21.82
C ARG A 156 1.32 -12.05 -20.84
N PHE A 157 1.06 -10.76 -20.95
CA PHE A 157 0.04 -10.06 -20.19
C PHE A 157 -1.35 -10.62 -20.53
N ASP A 158 -2.10 -11.00 -19.51
CA ASP A 158 -3.47 -11.53 -19.65
C ASP A 158 -4.51 -10.42 -19.50
N VAL A 159 -4.79 -9.73 -20.59
CA VAL A 159 -5.73 -8.61 -20.65
C VAL A 159 -7.14 -9.03 -20.20
N GLU A 160 -7.57 -10.26 -20.50
CA GLU A 160 -8.92 -10.72 -20.15
C GLU A 160 -9.09 -10.86 -18.63
N ARG A 161 -8.13 -11.52 -17.97
CA ARG A 161 -8.18 -11.67 -16.51
C ARG A 161 -7.99 -10.34 -15.79
N GLU A 162 -7.11 -9.49 -16.31
CA GLU A 162 -6.92 -8.16 -15.77
C GLU A 162 -8.18 -7.30 -15.87
N TRP A 163 -8.86 -7.35 -17.02
CA TRP A 163 -10.13 -6.66 -17.20
C TRP A 163 -11.20 -7.17 -16.23
N LEU A 164 -11.28 -8.48 -16.00
CA LEU A 164 -12.21 -9.06 -15.04
C LEU A 164 -11.92 -8.58 -13.62
N LEU A 165 -10.64 -8.46 -13.22
CA LEU A 165 -10.24 -7.93 -11.93
C LEU A 165 -10.67 -6.47 -11.76
N VAL A 166 -10.32 -5.62 -12.73
CA VAL A 166 -10.68 -4.20 -12.71
C VAL A 166 -12.20 -4.04 -12.63
N LYS A 167 -12.94 -4.78 -13.45
CA LYS A 167 -14.40 -4.77 -13.44
C LYS A 167 -14.96 -5.18 -12.08
N ALA A 168 -14.48 -6.28 -11.50
CA ALA A 168 -14.92 -6.76 -10.20
C ALA A 168 -14.66 -5.75 -9.07
N LEU A 169 -13.51 -5.06 -9.11
CA LEU A 169 -13.19 -4.02 -8.14
C LEU A 169 -14.07 -2.76 -8.30
N VAL A 170 -14.29 -2.30 -9.53
CA VAL A 170 -15.08 -1.09 -9.82
C VAL A 170 -16.57 -1.31 -9.55
N GLU A 171 -17.10 -2.49 -9.87
CA GLU A 171 -18.51 -2.84 -9.66
C GLU A 171 -18.80 -3.33 -8.23
N ASP A 172 -17.78 -3.51 -7.38
CA ASP A 172 -17.99 -3.95 -5.99
C ASP A 172 -18.79 -2.89 -5.21
N PRO A 173 -19.99 -3.23 -4.71
CA PRO A 173 -20.90 -2.26 -4.09
C PRO A 173 -20.35 -1.71 -2.76
N GLU A 174 -19.40 -2.40 -2.15
CA GLU A 174 -18.82 -2.02 -0.87
C GLU A 174 -17.46 -1.32 -1.02
N ALA A 175 -16.71 -1.61 -2.08
CA ALA A 175 -15.35 -1.09 -2.24
C ALA A 175 -15.32 0.42 -2.50
N ARG A 176 -16.25 0.95 -3.29
CA ARG A 176 -16.25 2.34 -3.77
C ARG A 176 -14.87 2.75 -4.29
N VAL A 177 -14.31 1.91 -5.16
CA VAL A 177 -13.06 2.21 -5.85
C VAL A 177 -13.26 3.46 -6.71
N GLN A 178 -12.35 4.43 -6.59
CA GLN A 178 -12.35 5.68 -7.35
C GLN A 178 -11.13 5.74 -8.22
#